data_159b7094dece5c6749b79896af9e30b9
#
_entry.id   159b7094dece5c6749b79896af9e30b9
#
_cell.length_a   1.000
_cell.length_b   1.000
_cell.length_c   1.000
_cell.angle_alpha   90.00
_cell.angle_beta   90.00
_cell.angle_gamma   90.00
#
_symmetry.space_group_name_H-M   'P 1'
#
loop_
_entity.id
_entity.type
_entity.pdbx_description
1 polymer ?
#
loop_
_entity_poly.entity_id
_entity_poly.type
_entity_poly.pdbx_seq_one_letter_code
_entity_poly.pdbx_strand_id
1 'polypeptide(L)'
;MSIRCFIGGAVALGAVAAGTAGVAGTASAAAPAAAVAVQDGRAVQDRPGGHGHGGHGHGHGHGKHGQATAPERVLTNSALVRASRELVESARRHGNQRVTMVIMERAGTVRLVVRTRESGPQTYVSAKAKAYTAVAFGQPTSALAGNETIKQIPGTLTLPGGVPVLYKGFPIAGIGVGGAPDGRIDEAIANDVLAAIGR
;
A
#
# COMPACT_ATOMS: atom_id res chain seq x y z
N MET A 1 -10.97 43.38 -35.91
CA MET A 1 -9.70 43.52 -36.67
C MET A 1 -8.94 42.26 -36.45
N SER A 2 -9.16 41.46 -37.37
CA SER A 2 -8.38 40.76 -38.40
C SER A 2 -7.58 39.56 -37.92
N ILE A 3 -8.18 38.46 -38.23
CA ILE A 3 -7.75 37.11 -38.53
C ILE A 3 -6.44 37.08 -39.37
N ARG A 4 -5.49 36.21 -39.06
CA ARG A 4 -4.63 35.59 -40.08
C ARG A 4 -4.37 34.09 -39.76
N CYS A 5 -5.03 33.26 -40.57
CA CYS A 5 -4.66 31.88 -40.87
C CYS A 5 -3.29 31.83 -41.55
N PHE A 6 -2.50 30.81 -41.22
CA PHE A 6 -1.51 30.27 -42.13
C PHE A 6 -1.68 28.77 -42.30
N ILE A 7 -2.01 28.40 -43.51
CA ILE A 7 -2.07 27.03 -44.06
C ILE A 7 -0.81 26.81 -44.86
N GLY A 8 -0.30 25.60 -44.84
CA GLY A 8 0.67 25.05 -45.79
C GLY A 8 1.80 24.35 -45.05
N GLY A 9 2.21 23.19 -45.36
CA GLY A 9 1.92 22.22 -46.41
C GLY A 9 2.87 21.05 -46.34
N ALA A 10 2.35 19.93 -46.79
CA ALA A 10 2.96 18.88 -47.63
C ALA A 10 4.01 17.93 -47.02
N VAL A 11 3.59 16.69 -46.75
CA VAL A 11 3.83 15.45 -47.51
C VAL A 11 5.32 15.06 -47.75
N ALA A 12 5.71 13.95 -47.12
CA ALA A 12 6.64 12.99 -47.71
C ALA A 12 6.25 11.57 -47.25
N LEU A 13 5.74 10.79 -48.21
CA LEU A 13 5.68 9.33 -48.17
C LEU A 13 7.10 8.76 -48.22
N GLY A 14 7.40 7.82 -47.32
CA GLY A 14 8.54 6.94 -47.42
C GLY A 14 8.13 5.53 -47.00
N ALA A 15 7.76 4.72 -47.99
CA ALA A 15 7.57 3.29 -47.83
C ALA A 15 8.93 2.62 -47.91
N VAL A 16 9.30 1.79 -46.95
CA VAL A 16 10.34 0.77 -47.11
C VAL A 16 9.90 -0.54 -46.49
N ALA A 17 10.14 -1.58 -47.26
CA ALA A 17 9.64 -2.94 -47.20
C ALA A 17 10.11 -3.78 -46.02
N ALA A 18 9.25 -4.72 -45.70
CA ALA A 18 9.43 -6.14 -45.31
C ALA A 18 10.82 -6.64 -44.86
N GLY A 19 10.84 -7.11 -43.62
CA GLY A 19 11.85 -8.05 -43.15
C GLY A 19 11.22 -8.96 -42.10
N THR A 20 10.74 -10.14 -42.52
CA THR A 20 10.30 -11.23 -41.67
C THR A 20 11.50 -11.95 -41.11
N ALA A 21 11.72 -11.88 -39.82
CA ALA A 21 12.55 -12.85 -39.10
C ALA A 21 11.78 -13.34 -37.90
N GLY A 22 11.26 -14.55 -37.98
CA GLY A 22 10.62 -15.24 -36.88
C GLY A 22 11.65 -15.58 -35.80
N VAL A 23 11.39 -15.18 -34.59
CA VAL A 23 12.03 -15.73 -33.40
C VAL A 23 10.96 -16.43 -32.60
N ALA A 24 11.04 -17.75 -32.55
CA ALA A 24 10.23 -18.58 -31.66
C ALA A 24 10.61 -18.26 -30.21
N GLY A 25 9.81 -17.44 -29.55
CA GLY A 25 9.88 -17.20 -28.13
C GLY A 25 9.24 -18.37 -27.38
N THR A 26 10.06 -19.17 -26.70
CA THR A 26 9.61 -20.17 -25.73
C THR A 26 8.84 -19.48 -24.61
N ALA A 27 7.53 -19.71 -24.57
CA ALA A 27 6.71 -19.31 -23.45
C ALA A 27 7.13 -20.11 -22.21
N SER A 28 7.83 -19.46 -21.28
CA SER A 28 8.08 -20.00 -19.95
C SER A 28 6.78 -19.91 -19.18
N ALA A 29 6.13 -21.04 -18.99
CA ALA A 29 4.98 -21.17 -18.11
C ALA A 29 5.43 -20.92 -16.66
N ALA A 30 5.02 -19.80 -16.08
CA ALA A 30 5.15 -19.56 -14.66
C ALA A 30 4.25 -20.58 -13.92
N ALA A 31 4.87 -21.41 -13.08
CA ALA A 31 4.18 -22.32 -12.21
C ALA A 31 3.29 -21.53 -11.22
N PRO A 32 2.05 -21.99 -10.94
CA PRO A 32 1.24 -21.34 -9.94
C PRO A 32 1.85 -21.53 -8.55
N ALA A 33 1.94 -20.43 -7.79
CA ALA A 33 2.35 -20.46 -6.40
C ALA A 33 1.38 -21.39 -5.61
N ALA A 34 1.94 -22.39 -4.96
CA ALA A 34 1.20 -23.31 -4.12
C ALA A 34 0.56 -22.52 -2.97
N ALA A 35 -0.77 -22.47 -2.95
CA ALA A 35 -1.51 -21.99 -1.80
C ALA A 35 -1.35 -23.00 -0.68
N VAL A 36 -0.74 -22.61 0.44
CA VAL A 36 -0.72 -23.39 1.67
C VAL A 36 -2.12 -23.32 2.28
N ALA A 37 -2.90 -24.39 2.11
CA ALA A 37 -4.17 -24.55 2.79
C ALA A 37 -3.90 -24.88 4.27
N VAL A 38 -4.24 -23.96 5.16
CA VAL A 38 -4.32 -24.22 6.60
C VAL A 38 -5.61 -24.99 6.80
N GLN A 39 -5.51 -26.30 7.11
CA GLN A 39 -6.65 -27.12 7.49
C GLN A 39 -6.95 -26.86 8.97
N ASP A 40 -8.17 -26.36 9.23
CA ASP A 40 -8.74 -26.30 10.58
C ASP A 40 -8.99 -27.71 11.09
N GLY A 41 -8.07 -28.20 11.91
CA GLY A 41 -8.22 -29.46 12.64
C GLY A 41 -9.25 -29.33 13.76
N ARG A 42 -10.53 -29.62 13.47
CA ARG A 42 -11.50 -29.92 14.52
C ARG A 42 -11.21 -31.32 15.06
N ALA A 43 -10.61 -31.37 16.24
CA ALA A 43 -10.54 -32.62 17.01
C ALA A 43 -11.92 -32.95 17.59
N VAL A 44 -12.46 -34.08 17.13
CA VAL A 44 -13.62 -34.73 17.73
C VAL A 44 -13.21 -35.34 19.07
N GLN A 45 -13.86 -34.94 20.15
CA GLN A 45 -13.69 -35.54 21.46
C GLN A 45 -14.55 -36.76 21.58
N ASP A 46 -13.92 -37.93 21.54
CA ASP A 46 -14.52 -39.16 22.06
C ASP A 46 -14.07 -39.36 23.52
N ARG A 47 -15.05 -39.44 24.44
CA ARG A 47 -14.87 -40.00 25.78
C ARG A 47 -15.27 -41.46 25.76
N PRO A 48 -14.52 -42.34 26.43
CA PRO A 48 -15.14 -43.18 27.46
C PRO A 48 -14.35 -43.19 28.78
N GLY A 49 -15.09 -43.43 29.82
CA GLY A 49 -14.74 -43.31 31.20
C GLY A 49 -13.87 -44.38 31.80
N GLY A 50 -13.39 -44.06 32.99
CA GLY A 50 -13.31 -45.02 34.09
C GLY A 50 -11.92 -45.47 34.49
N HIS A 51 -11.67 -45.26 35.76
CA HIS A 51 -10.83 -45.94 36.77
C HIS A 51 -9.54 -45.23 37.16
N GLY A 52 -9.57 -44.79 38.43
CA GLY A 52 -8.48 -44.20 39.13
C GLY A 52 -7.40 -45.19 39.56
N HIS A 53 -6.18 -44.69 39.64
CA HIS A 53 -5.16 -45.12 40.62
C HIS A 53 -4.24 -43.94 40.92
N GLY A 54 -4.03 -43.66 42.20
CA GLY A 54 -3.15 -42.64 42.68
C GLY A 54 -1.66 -42.93 42.35
N GLY A 55 -0.91 -41.91 42.09
CA GLY A 55 0.53 -41.98 41.80
C GLY A 55 1.18 -40.61 41.86
N HIS A 56 2.02 -40.47 42.82
CA HIS A 56 2.98 -39.44 43.18
C HIS A 56 3.33 -38.38 42.16
N GLY A 57 3.17 -37.10 42.59
CA GLY A 57 3.51 -35.93 41.83
C GLY A 57 5.01 -35.76 41.56
N HIS A 58 5.37 -35.72 40.30
CA HIS A 58 6.53 -34.98 39.84
C HIS A 58 6.00 -33.78 39.05
N GLY A 59 6.11 -32.60 39.69
CA GLY A 59 5.77 -31.33 39.04
C GLY A 59 6.74 -31.07 37.90
N HIS A 60 6.40 -31.54 36.73
CA HIS A 60 6.97 -31.01 35.50
C HIS A 60 6.28 -29.66 35.22
N GLY A 61 6.99 -28.59 35.55
CA GLY A 61 6.61 -27.24 35.13
C GLY A 61 6.37 -27.27 33.61
N HIS A 62 5.11 -27.27 33.20
CA HIS A 62 4.75 -27.04 31.84
C HIS A 62 5.12 -25.60 31.55
N GLY A 63 6.29 -25.39 30.97
CA GLY A 63 6.66 -24.11 30.38
C GLY A 63 5.48 -23.70 29.51
N LYS A 64 4.90 -22.53 29.82
CA LYS A 64 3.91 -21.91 28.98
C LYS A 64 4.56 -21.74 27.61
N HIS A 65 4.30 -22.64 26.68
CA HIS A 65 4.67 -22.46 25.29
C HIS A 65 3.99 -21.16 24.88
N GLY A 66 4.79 -20.11 24.65
CA GLY A 66 4.29 -18.81 24.22
C GLY A 66 3.42 -19.03 22.99
N GLN A 67 2.27 -18.33 22.92
CA GLN A 67 1.42 -18.40 21.75
C GLN A 67 2.27 -18.07 20.51
N ALA A 68 2.26 -18.98 19.52
CA ALA A 68 2.95 -18.76 18.25
C ALA A 68 2.29 -17.65 17.40
N THR A 69 1.11 -17.16 17.80
CA THR A 69 0.34 -16.14 17.13
C THR A 69 -0.04 -15.01 18.09
N ALA A 70 -0.13 -13.79 17.57
CA ALA A 70 -0.61 -12.61 18.28
C ALA A 70 -1.58 -11.83 17.39
N PRO A 71 -2.58 -11.13 17.98
CA PRO A 71 -3.47 -10.27 17.20
C PRO A 71 -2.69 -9.08 16.62
N GLU A 72 -2.90 -8.79 15.35
CA GLU A 72 -2.33 -7.62 14.68
C GLU A 72 -3.28 -6.43 14.78
N ARG A 73 -2.70 -5.23 14.92
CA ARG A 73 -3.45 -3.97 14.91
C ARG A 73 -3.55 -3.44 13.49
N VAL A 74 -4.78 -3.36 13.01
CA VAL A 74 -5.10 -2.84 11.67
C VAL A 74 -6.15 -1.74 11.75
N LEU A 75 -6.25 -0.93 10.71
CA LEU A 75 -7.29 0.09 10.60
C LEU A 75 -8.68 -0.55 10.45
N THR A 76 -9.67 0.01 11.14
CA THR A 76 -11.07 -0.43 11.00
C THR A 76 -11.65 0.00 9.66
N ASN A 77 -12.67 -0.71 9.17
CA ASN A 77 -13.38 -0.32 7.95
C ASN A 77 -14.00 1.08 8.05
N SER A 78 -14.48 1.48 9.23
CA SER A 78 -15.01 2.84 9.44
C SER A 78 -13.93 3.91 9.29
N ALA A 79 -12.70 3.65 9.74
CA ALA A 79 -11.56 4.55 9.52
C ALA A 79 -11.22 4.67 8.02
N LEU A 80 -11.27 3.57 7.26
CA LEU A 80 -11.04 3.59 5.82
C LEU A 80 -12.12 4.39 5.07
N VAL A 81 -13.38 4.30 5.49
CA VAL A 81 -14.47 5.11 4.92
C VAL A 81 -14.26 6.60 5.19
N ARG A 82 -13.86 6.98 6.43
CA ARG A 82 -13.53 8.38 6.74
C ARG A 82 -12.36 8.88 5.90
N ALA A 83 -11.30 8.08 5.78
CA ALA A 83 -10.14 8.40 4.94
C ALA A 83 -10.53 8.65 3.48
N SER A 84 -11.42 7.81 2.93
CA SER A 84 -11.90 7.95 1.56
C SER A 84 -12.64 9.28 1.32
N ARG A 85 -13.52 9.66 2.23
CA ARG A 85 -14.25 10.94 2.15
C ARG A 85 -13.30 12.12 2.27
N GLU A 86 -12.45 12.08 3.30
CA GLU A 86 -11.53 13.16 3.58
C GLU A 86 -10.57 13.41 2.42
N LEU A 87 -10.09 12.36 1.75
CA LEU A 87 -9.25 12.55 0.56
C LEU A 87 -9.92 13.45 -0.48
N VAL A 88 -11.16 13.14 -0.83
CA VAL A 88 -11.89 13.90 -1.88
C VAL A 88 -12.15 15.34 -1.44
N GLU A 89 -12.53 15.53 -0.17
CA GLU A 89 -12.79 16.85 0.40
C GLU A 89 -11.50 17.67 0.52
N SER A 90 -10.42 17.08 1.02
CA SER A 90 -9.13 17.73 1.16
C SER A 90 -8.52 18.08 -0.21
N ALA A 91 -8.55 17.17 -1.17
CA ALA A 91 -8.09 17.45 -2.53
C ALA A 91 -8.81 18.66 -3.16
N ARG A 92 -10.13 18.81 -2.88
CA ARG A 92 -10.91 19.97 -3.33
C ARG A 92 -10.50 21.24 -2.60
N ARG A 93 -10.34 21.21 -1.26
CA ARG A 93 -9.89 22.37 -0.48
C ARG A 93 -8.52 22.88 -0.92
N HIS A 94 -7.62 21.98 -1.31
CA HIS A 94 -6.30 22.32 -1.79
C HIS A 94 -6.24 22.66 -3.30
N GLY A 95 -7.35 23.04 -3.92
CA GLY A 95 -7.40 23.51 -5.30
C GLY A 95 -7.75 22.44 -6.32
N ASN A 96 -8.68 21.53 -5.98
CA ASN A 96 -9.15 20.45 -6.86
C ASN A 96 -8.02 19.56 -7.39
N GLN A 97 -7.16 19.12 -6.50
CA GLN A 97 -5.99 18.31 -6.85
C GLN A 97 -6.36 16.98 -7.51
N ARG A 98 -5.59 16.59 -8.53
CA ARG A 98 -5.72 15.31 -9.26
C ARG A 98 -4.79 14.28 -8.66
N VAL A 99 -5.19 13.71 -7.53
CA VAL A 99 -4.32 12.86 -6.70
C VAL A 99 -4.86 11.45 -6.54
N THR A 100 -3.99 10.54 -6.19
CA THR A 100 -4.31 9.21 -5.68
C THR A 100 -3.81 9.09 -4.25
N MET A 101 -4.63 8.49 -3.40
CA MET A 101 -4.24 8.03 -2.07
C MET A 101 -4.13 6.52 -2.03
N VAL A 102 -3.12 6.02 -1.35
CA VAL A 102 -2.97 4.61 -0.97
C VAL A 102 -2.81 4.52 0.54
N ILE A 103 -3.59 3.63 1.17
CA ILE A 103 -3.36 3.22 2.56
C ILE A 103 -2.82 1.80 2.54
N MET A 104 -1.67 1.60 3.18
CA MET A 104 -0.96 0.33 3.26
C MET A 104 -0.73 -0.05 4.71
N GLU A 105 -1.02 -1.29 5.08
CA GLU A 105 -0.71 -1.84 6.39
C GLU A 105 0.77 -2.19 6.54
N ARG A 106 1.20 -2.42 7.76
CA ARG A 106 2.60 -2.72 8.06
C ARG A 106 3.13 -3.97 7.33
N ALA A 107 2.28 -4.94 7.11
CA ALA A 107 2.62 -6.15 6.33
C ALA A 107 2.80 -5.89 4.81
N GLY A 108 2.61 -4.63 4.35
CA GLY A 108 2.70 -4.27 2.93
C GLY A 108 1.38 -4.46 2.16
N THR A 109 0.31 -4.89 2.83
CA THR A 109 -1.01 -5.06 2.21
C THR A 109 -1.68 -3.72 1.94
N VAL A 110 -2.06 -3.47 0.69
CA VAL A 110 -2.86 -2.30 0.33
C VAL A 110 -4.30 -2.51 0.77
N ARG A 111 -4.80 -1.63 1.65
CA ARG A 111 -6.17 -1.70 2.19
C ARG A 111 -7.15 -0.79 1.48
N LEU A 112 -6.67 0.33 0.96
CA LEU A 112 -7.52 1.31 0.30
C LEU A 112 -6.74 2.03 -0.79
N VAL A 113 -7.40 2.23 -1.92
CA VAL A 113 -6.95 3.13 -2.99
C VAL A 113 -8.12 4.04 -3.34
N VAL A 114 -7.90 5.35 -3.28
CA VAL A 114 -8.89 6.34 -3.72
C VAL A 114 -8.22 7.28 -4.71
N ARG A 115 -8.92 7.56 -5.80
CA ARG A 115 -8.44 8.46 -6.85
C ARG A 115 -9.45 9.59 -7.07
N THR A 116 -8.97 10.81 -7.16
CA THR A 116 -9.79 11.90 -7.68
C THR A 116 -9.91 11.79 -9.20
N ARG A 117 -10.92 12.47 -9.80
CA ARG A 117 -11.07 12.46 -11.25
C ARG A 117 -9.78 12.92 -11.94
N GLU A 118 -9.50 12.31 -13.08
CA GLU A 118 -8.41 12.69 -13.98
C GLU A 118 -7.00 12.57 -13.37
N SER A 119 -6.85 11.88 -12.23
CA SER A 119 -5.50 11.56 -11.72
C SER A 119 -4.82 10.55 -12.65
N GLY A 120 -3.59 10.85 -13.06
CA GLY A 120 -2.82 10.01 -14.00
C GLY A 120 -2.32 8.71 -13.36
N PRO A 121 -1.87 7.71 -14.15
CA PRO A 121 -1.43 6.42 -13.64
C PRO A 121 -0.22 6.50 -12.71
N GLN A 122 0.70 7.45 -12.94
CA GLN A 122 1.88 7.68 -12.11
C GLN A 122 1.55 8.08 -10.66
N THR A 123 0.36 8.70 -10.44
CA THR A 123 -0.07 9.12 -9.10
C THR A 123 -0.27 7.94 -8.17
N TYR A 124 -0.74 6.80 -8.68
CA TYR A 124 -0.85 5.56 -7.91
C TYR A 124 0.51 5.00 -7.52
N VAL A 125 1.45 4.94 -8.46
CA VAL A 125 2.80 4.42 -8.22
C VAL A 125 3.50 5.26 -7.14
N SER A 126 3.44 6.58 -7.27
CA SER A 126 3.99 7.53 -6.30
C SER A 126 3.32 7.37 -4.93
N ALA A 127 1.98 7.37 -4.86
CA ALA A 127 1.25 7.23 -3.61
C ALA A 127 1.56 5.91 -2.89
N LYS A 128 1.64 4.79 -3.63
CA LYS A 128 1.99 3.48 -3.09
C LYS A 128 3.40 3.47 -2.50
N ALA A 129 4.38 4.02 -3.21
CA ALA A 129 5.75 4.09 -2.74
C ALA A 129 5.90 4.98 -1.50
N LYS A 130 5.18 6.12 -1.43
CA LYS A 130 5.14 7.00 -0.25
C LYS A 130 4.48 6.30 0.95
N ALA A 131 3.35 5.58 0.76
CA ALA A 131 2.70 4.82 1.82
C ALA A 131 3.62 3.73 2.37
N TYR A 132 4.29 2.98 1.48
CA TYR A 132 5.27 1.97 1.85
C TYR A 132 6.41 2.56 2.68
N THR A 133 6.99 3.68 2.23
CA THR A 133 8.08 4.34 2.94
C THR A 133 7.63 4.83 4.33
N ALA A 134 6.47 5.47 4.41
CA ALA A 134 5.95 5.98 5.68
C ALA A 134 5.69 4.87 6.71
N VAL A 135 5.08 3.75 6.31
CA VAL A 135 4.82 2.64 7.23
C VAL A 135 6.09 1.88 7.61
N ALA A 136 7.04 1.74 6.69
CA ALA A 136 8.29 1.03 6.93
C ALA A 136 9.16 1.73 7.98
N PHE A 137 9.27 3.06 7.88
CA PHE A 137 10.16 3.87 8.71
C PHE A 137 9.46 4.61 9.85
N GLY A 138 8.12 4.63 9.90
CA GLY A 138 7.35 5.29 10.95
C GLY A 138 7.50 6.81 10.98
N GLN A 139 7.87 7.42 9.86
CA GLN A 139 8.10 8.86 9.71
C GLN A 139 7.44 9.42 8.45
N PRO A 140 7.09 10.72 8.42
CA PRO A 140 6.71 11.38 7.18
C PRO A 140 7.82 11.26 6.13
N THR A 141 7.45 11.05 4.88
CA THR A 141 8.44 10.88 3.80
C THR A 141 9.30 12.11 3.56
N SER A 142 8.77 13.31 3.84
CA SER A 142 9.52 14.56 3.81
C SER A 142 10.70 14.60 4.80
N ALA A 143 10.52 14.03 5.99
CA ALA A 143 11.57 13.91 7.01
C ALA A 143 12.71 12.98 6.59
N LEU A 144 12.45 12.08 5.64
CA LEU A 144 13.42 11.11 5.12
C LEU A 144 14.15 11.61 3.86
N ALA A 145 13.83 12.79 3.36
CA ALA A 145 14.33 13.31 2.09
C ALA A 145 15.86 13.39 2.00
N GLY A 146 16.54 13.60 3.13
CA GLY A 146 18.01 13.63 3.21
C GLY A 146 18.70 12.28 3.38
N ASN A 147 17.94 11.18 3.49
CA ASN A 147 18.52 9.87 3.73
C ASN A 147 18.77 9.09 2.43
N GLU A 148 20.02 9.13 1.95
CA GLU A 148 20.41 8.48 0.70
C GLU A 148 20.30 6.93 0.76
N THR A 149 20.50 6.34 1.93
CA THR A 149 20.36 4.88 2.08
C THR A 149 18.92 4.43 1.85
N ILE A 150 17.94 5.17 2.39
CA ILE A 150 16.52 4.85 2.18
C ILE A 150 16.16 4.97 0.70
N LYS A 151 16.66 5.97 0.00
CA LYS A 151 16.41 6.17 -1.43
C LYS A 151 16.88 5.00 -2.32
N GLN A 152 17.85 4.21 -1.84
CA GLN A 152 18.38 3.04 -2.57
C GLN A 152 17.55 1.77 -2.33
N ILE A 153 16.64 1.76 -1.34
CA ILE A 153 15.79 0.60 -1.07
C ILE A 153 14.68 0.53 -2.14
N PRO A 154 14.53 -0.57 -2.86
CA PRO A 154 13.49 -0.70 -3.88
C PRO A 154 12.09 -0.45 -3.33
N GLY A 155 11.30 0.33 -4.04
CA GLY A 155 9.92 0.64 -3.67
C GLY A 155 9.75 1.81 -2.72
N THR A 156 10.84 2.42 -2.21
CA THR A 156 10.76 3.62 -1.39
C THR A 156 10.66 4.89 -2.22
N LEU A 157 10.02 5.91 -1.65
CA LEU A 157 9.98 7.26 -2.21
C LEU A 157 9.95 8.28 -1.06
N THR A 158 10.98 9.12 -0.98
CA THR A 158 11.16 10.12 0.09
C THR A 158 10.63 11.52 -0.28
N LEU A 159 9.91 11.64 -1.41
CA LEU A 159 9.20 12.88 -1.74
C LEU A 159 8.04 13.11 -0.74
N PRO A 160 7.73 14.36 -0.36
CA PRO A 160 6.63 14.66 0.55
C PRO A 160 5.30 14.08 0.09
N GLY A 161 4.45 13.64 1.03
CA GLY A 161 3.12 13.09 0.77
C GLY A 161 2.87 11.70 1.35
N GLY A 162 3.82 11.14 2.08
CA GLY A 162 3.64 9.92 2.86
C GLY A 162 3.63 10.23 4.35
N VAL A 163 2.63 9.75 5.11
CA VAL A 163 2.55 9.92 6.56
C VAL A 163 2.22 8.60 7.25
N PRO A 164 2.87 8.26 8.39
CA PRO A 164 2.58 7.04 9.12
C PRO A 164 1.33 7.19 9.98
N VAL A 165 0.58 6.10 10.11
CA VAL A 165 -0.45 5.95 11.14
C VAL A 165 0.17 5.18 12.31
N LEU A 166 0.30 5.85 13.45
CA LEU A 166 0.95 5.29 14.62
C LEU A 166 -0.08 4.80 15.65
N TYR A 167 0.18 3.65 16.26
CA TYR A 167 -0.50 3.18 17.45
C TYR A 167 0.50 2.97 18.56
N LYS A 168 0.40 3.75 19.66
CA LYS A 168 1.37 3.74 20.78
C LYS A 168 2.83 3.92 20.30
N GLY A 169 3.04 4.81 19.34
CA GLY A 169 4.36 5.08 18.75
C GLY A 169 4.84 4.08 17.71
N PHE A 170 4.09 3.00 17.46
CA PHE A 170 4.45 1.99 16.46
C PHE A 170 3.64 2.17 15.15
N PRO A 171 4.28 2.14 13.97
CA PRO A 171 3.57 2.30 12.70
C PRO A 171 2.75 1.06 12.36
N ILE A 172 1.43 1.22 12.26
CA ILE A 172 0.48 0.16 11.90
C ILE A 172 0.01 0.29 10.44
N ALA A 173 0.06 1.49 9.88
CA ALA A 173 -0.24 1.74 8.48
C ALA A 173 0.53 2.97 7.97
N GLY A 174 0.59 3.13 6.65
CA GLY A 174 1.07 4.32 5.97
C GLY A 174 0.01 4.86 5.02
N ILE A 175 -0.14 6.18 5.00
CA ILE A 175 -0.97 6.91 4.04
C ILE A 175 -0.02 7.57 3.05
N GLY A 176 -0.17 7.30 1.77
CA GLY A 176 0.58 7.97 0.72
C GLY A 176 -0.35 8.69 -0.23
N VAL A 177 -0.08 9.94 -0.52
CA VAL A 177 -0.76 10.77 -1.51
C VAL A 177 0.24 11.18 -2.59
N GLY A 178 -0.19 11.15 -3.83
CA GLY A 178 0.64 11.54 -4.97
C GLY A 178 -0.19 12.10 -6.10
N GLY A 179 0.35 13.14 -6.75
CA GLY A 179 -0.27 13.75 -7.94
C GLY A 179 -0.38 15.25 -7.94
N ALA A 180 -0.28 15.91 -6.79
CA ALA A 180 -0.21 17.36 -6.76
C ALA A 180 1.11 17.86 -7.41
N PRO A 181 1.10 19.06 -8.00
CA PRO A 181 2.30 19.65 -8.58
C PRO A 181 3.43 19.90 -7.56
N ASP A 182 3.05 20.13 -6.31
CA ASP A 182 3.96 20.28 -5.18
C ASP A 182 3.71 19.16 -4.16
N GLY A 183 4.73 18.38 -3.83
CA GLY A 183 4.64 17.30 -2.85
C GLY A 183 4.19 17.77 -1.46
N ARG A 184 4.39 19.04 -1.09
CA ARG A 184 3.87 19.61 0.17
C ARG A 184 2.35 19.63 0.20
N ILE A 185 1.70 19.79 -0.95
CA ILE A 185 0.24 19.68 -1.07
C ILE A 185 -0.20 18.23 -0.86
N ASP A 186 0.52 17.26 -1.46
CA ASP A 186 0.28 15.84 -1.22
C ASP A 186 0.37 15.52 0.28
N GLU A 187 1.37 16.07 0.98
CA GLU A 187 1.57 15.82 2.41
C GLU A 187 0.51 16.52 3.28
N ALA A 188 0.06 17.72 2.91
CA ALA A 188 -1.05 18.38 3.57
C ALA A 188 -2.34 17.56 3.47
N ILE A 189 -2.65 17.04 2.28
CA ILE A 189 -3.79 16.16 2.06
C ILE A 189 -3.65 14.85 2.88
N ALA A 190 -2.46 14.25 2.92
CA ALA A 190 -2.22 13.05 3.70
C ALA A 190 -2.41 13.27 5.21
N ASN A 191 -2.00 14.44 5.73
CA ASN A 191 -2.21 14.83 7.12
C ASN A 191 -3.69 15.08 7.44
N ASP A 192 -4.47 15.69 6.53
CA ASP A 192 -5.92 15.85 6.69
C ASP A 192 -6.60 14.49 6.83
N VAL A 193 -6.21 13.54 5.97
CA VAL A 193 -6.71 12.16 6.03
C VAL A 193 -6.32 11.48 7.35
N LEU A 194 -5.08 11.64 7.79
CA LEU A 194 -4.61 11.10 9.07
C LEU A 194 -5.44 11.63 10.24
N ALA A 195 -5.73 12.95 10.25
CA ALA A 195 -6.57 13.56 11.26
C ALA A 195 -8.01 13.03 11.25
N ALA A 196 -8.56 12.72 10.07
CA ALA A 196 -9.91 12.17 9.94
C ALA A 196 -10.01 10.70 10.41
N ILE A 197 -8.96 9.91 10.27
CA ILE A 197 -8.90 8.53 10.75
C ILE A 197 -8.96 8.46 12.28
N GLY A 198 -8.33 9.41 12.98
CA GLY A 198 -8.23 9.43 14.43
C GLY A 198 -9.48 9.90 15.18
N ARG A 199 -10.55 10.30 14.46
CA ARG A 199 -11.82 10.81 15.04
C ARG A 199 -12.83 9.73 15.37
#